data_6d972e51e779a8b36def96c83639ca5f
#
_entry.id   6d972e51e779a8b36def96c83639ca5f
#
_cell.length_a   1.000
_cell.length_b   1.000
_cell.length_c   1.000
_cell.angle_alpha   90.00
_cell.angle_beta   90.00
_cell.angle_gamma   90.00
#
_symmetry.space_group_name_H-M   'P 1'
#
loop_
_entity.id
_entity.type
_entity.pdbx_description
1 polymer ?
#
loop_
_entity_poly.entity_id
_entity_poly.type
_entity_poly.pdbx_seq_one_letter_code
_entity_poly.pdbx_strand_id
1 'polypeptide(L)'
;MKKNAVHFGAGNIGRGFIGKLLADADIAVTFADVNEPLVDQLSHQQEYKVKVVGSECKMETVSHVTAVNSASEALIERIIKTDLVTTAVGPTVLDIIAKTIAKGLSARFAAGNTQPLNIIACENMVRGTTHLKQQVYQFLTTEEQQQADALVGFVDSAVDRIVPPLQAANDDPLEVTVESFSEWIVDEQQFKGEIPQIEGMEKTDNLMAFVERKLFTLNTGHCVTAYLGCLKGHRTIREAIEDPSIHAQVKQAMQESGEVLIRRYGFDRALHSAYIEKILSRFANPYLVDEVDRVGRQPLRKLSANDRLIKPLLGTIEYSLPNGMLLKGIAAALKYRNSSDPQAVELQQNIEKEGVRSTLARYTGLAADSIEAQQIEALYQQMD
;
A
#
# COMPACT_ATOMS: atom_id res chain seq x y z
N MET A 1 15.30 29.19 -2.92
CA MET A 1 14.05 29.15 -3.72
C MET A 1 13.14 28.10 -3.13
N LYS A 2 11.83 28.31 -3.12
CA LYS A 2 10.85 27.32 -2.67
C LYS A 2 10.92 26.10 -3.60
N LYS A 3 11.04 24.89 -3.05
CA LYS A 3 11.03 23.65 -3.85
C LYS A 3 9.66 23.44 -4.49
N ASN A 4 9.64 22.77 -5.63
CA ASN A 4 8.41 22.44 -6.33
C ASN A 4 8.39 20.98 -6.79
N ALA A 5 7.18 20.44 -6.88
CA ALA A 5 6.93 19.07 -7.28
C ALA A 5 5.84 18.98 -8.35
N VAL A 6 5.99 18.02 -9.23
CA VAL A 6 4.92 17.54 -10.11
C VAL A 6 4.40 16.25 -9.55
N HIS A 7 3.09 16.18 -9.29
CA HIS A 7 2.42 14.98 -8.81
C HIS A 7 1.43 14.47 -9.83
N PHE A 8 1.68 13.30 -10.40
CA PHE A 8 0.76 12.63 -11.32
C PHE A 8 -0.38 11.97 -10.56
N GLY A 9 -1.60 12.35 -10.89
CA GLY A 9 -2.82 11.90 -10.25
C GLY A 9 -3.37 12.90 -9.23
N ALA A 10 -4.44 13.60 -9.59
CA ALA A 10 -5.16 14.54 -8.71
C ALA A 10 -6.40 13.90 -8.05
N GLY A 11 -6.50 12.58 -8.06
CA GLY A 11 -7.58 11.85 -7.40
C GLY A 11 -7.50 11.94 -5.87
N ASN A 12 -8.34 11.16 -5.21
CA ASN A 12 -8.45 11.20 -3.75
C ASN A 12 -7.14 10.82 -3.04
N ILE A 13 -6.40 9.81 -3.55
CA ILE A 13 -5.10 9.41 -3.00
C ILE A 13 -4.05 10.51 -3.23
N GLY A 14 -3.97 11.05 -4.45
CA GLY A 14 -2.99 12.11 -4.78
C GLY A 14 -3.18 13.36 -3.92
N ARG A 15 -4.41 13.88 -3.82
CA ARG A 15 -4.72 15.05 -2.99
C ARG A 15 -4.68 14.76 -1.50
N GLY A 16 -5.22 13.60 -1.09
CA GLY A 16 -5.38 13.27 0.33
C GLY A 16 -4.15 12.69 0.99
N PHE A 17 -3.13 12.29 0.25
CA PHE A 17 -1.94 11.67 0.81
C PHE A 17 -0.65 12.37 0.35
N ILE A 18 -0.08 11.96 -0.77
CA ILE A 18 1.25 12.45 -1.17
C ILE A 18 1.25 13.96 -1.46
N GLY A 19 0.28 14.46 -2.21
CA GLY A 19 0.15 15.88 -2.49
C GLY A 19 0.01 16.73 -1.23
N LYS A 20 -0.75 16.23 -0.23
CA LYS A 20 -0.87 16.88 1.09
C LYS A 20 0.47 16.94 1.81
N LEU A 21 1.20 15.81 1.92
CA LEU A 21 2.49 15.75 2.61
C LEU A 21 3.52 16.68 1.96
N LEU A 22 3.53 16.77 0.63
CA LEU A 22 4.40 17.70 -0.10
C LEU A 22 4.06 19.16 0.22
N ALA A 23 2.79 19.52 0.17
CA ALA A 23 2.34 20.88 0.47
C ALA A 23 2.58 21.27 1.93
N ASP A 24 2.36 20.36 2.88
CA ASP A 24 2.65 20.55 4.30
C ASP A 24 4.16 20.76 4.56
N ALA A 25 5.03 20.22 3.70
CA ALA A 25 6.46 20.46 3.72
C ALA A 25 6.91 21.75 2.99
N ASP A 26 5.97 22.65 2.68
CA ASP A 26 6.19 23.90 1.95
C ASP A 26 6.77 23.70 0.52
N ILE A 27 6.44 22.56 -0.12
CA ILE A 27 6.73 22.29 -1.52
C ILE A 27 5.52 22.68 -2.36
N ALA A 28 5.73 23.53 -3.37
CA ALA A 28 4.66 23.91 -4.29
C ALA A 28 4.31 22.71 -5.20
N VAL A 29 3.05 22.28 -5.19
CA VAL A 29 2.59 21.09 -5.91
C VAL A 29 1.83 21.47 -7.18
N THR A 30 2.27 20.94 -8.32
CA THR A 30 1.49 20.93 -9.55
C THR A 30 0.98 19.52 -9.78
N PHE A 31 -0.34 19.34 -9.67
CA PHE A 31 -0.98 18.07 -10.02
C PHE A 31 -1.07 17.93 -11.55
N ALA A 32 -0.83 16.73 -12.05
CA ALA A 32 -1.03 16.38 -13.45
C ALA A 32 -2.13 15.31 -13.54
N ASP A 33 -3.24 15.64 -14.19
CA ASP A 33 -4.37 14.73 -14.34
C ASP A 33 -5.03 14.89 -15.71
N VAL A 34 -5.79 13.88 -16.15
CA VAL A 34 -6.57 13.91 -17.39
C VAL A 34 -7.98 14.47 -17.18
N ASN A 35 -8.44 14.57 -15.94
CA ASN A 35 -9.76 15.07 -15.57
C ASN A 35 -9.79 16.60 -15.66
N GLU A 36 -10.17 17.14 -16.82
CA GLU A 36 -10.18 18.60 -17.06
C GLU A 36 -10.98 19.40 -16.02
N PRO A 37 -12.23 19.04 -15.65
CA PRO A 37 -12.96 19.77 -14.62
C PRO A 37 -12.22 19.84 -13.29
N LEU A 38 -11.55 18.78 -12.87
CA LEU A 38 -10.75 18.76 -11.65
C LEU A 38 -9.50 19.63 -11.78
N VAL A 39 -8.82 19.56 -12.91
CA VAL A 39 -7.65 20.39 -13.22
C VAL A 39 -8.03 21.87 -13.19
N ASP A 40 -9.12 22.25 -13.82
CA ASP A 40 -9.58 23.65 -13.87
C ASP A 40 -9.92 24.17 -12.46
N GLN A 41 -10.63 23.37 -11.65
CA GLN A 41 -10.95 23.78 -10.28
C GLN A 41 -9.70 23.95 -9.42
N LEU A 42 -8.77 22.98 -9.44
CA LEU A 42 -7.52 23.08 -8.67
C LEU A 42 -6.66 24.27 -9.12
N SER A 43 -6.60 24.54 -10.42
CA SER A 43 -5.84 25.68 -10.97
C SER A 43 -6.44 27.01 -10.56
N HIS A 44 -7.76 27.06 -10.44
CA HIS A 44 -8.48 28.29 -10.05
C HIS A 44 -8.46 28.53 -8.53
N GLN A 45 -8.78 27.51 -7.74
CA GLN A 45 -8.88 27.63 -6.28
C GLN A 45 -7.50 27.64 -5.60
N GLN A 46 -6.52 26.90 -6.13
CA GLN A 46 -5.16 26.74 -5.61
C GLN A 46 -5.08 26.23 -4.16
N GLU A 47 -6.18 25.69 -3.68
CA GLU A 47 -6.31 25.04 -2.37
C GLU A 47 -7.46 24.03 -2.37
N TYR A 48 -7.42 23.11 -1.42
CA TYR A 48 -8.52 22.18 -1.16
C TYR A 48 -8.53 21.73 0.30
N LYS A 49 -9.63 21.12 0.72
CA LYS A 49 -9.80 20.63 2.08
C LYS A 49 -9.58 19.12 2.17
N VAL A 50 -8.93 18.69 3.23
CA VAL A 50 -8.75 17.29 3.59
C VAL A 50 -9.38 17.05 4.95
N LYS A 51 -10.38 16.17 4.99
CA LYS A 51 -11.00 15.68 6.21
C LYS A 51 -10.24 14.43 6.68
N VAL A 52 -9.52 14.56 7.78
CA VAL A 52 -8.79 13.45 8.40
C VAL A 52 -9.69 12.80 9.45
N VAL A 53 -9.99 11.49 9.28
CA VAL A 53 -10.90 10.74 10.14
C VAL A 53 -10.17 9.65 10.93
N GLY A 54 -10.43 9.60 12.22
CA GLY A 54 -9.83 8.64 13.15
C GLY A 54 -10.59 8.68 14.48
N SER A 55 -9.87 8.64 15.61
CA SER A 55 -10.46 8.88 16.93
C SER A 55 -11.07 10.30 17.03
N GLU A 56 -10.47 11.23 16.30
CA GLU A 56 -10.96 12.60 16.12
C GLU A 56 -11.05 12.91 14.63
N CYS A 57 -11.97 13.80 14.26
CA CYS A 57 -12.07 14.32 12.90
C CYS A 57 -11.47 15.72 12.85
N LYS A 58 -10.55 15.94 11.91
CA LYS A 58 -9.94 17.26 11.66
C LYS A 58 -10.16 17.66 10.20
N MET A 59 -10.45 18.96 10.00
CA MET A 59 -10.48 19.54 8.66
C MET A 59 -9.19 20.35 8.47
N GLU A 60 -8.43 20.01 7.45
CA GLU A 60 -7.18 20.69 7.13
C GLU A 60 -7.27 21.29 5.73
N THR A 61 -6.65 22.46 5.53
CA THR A 61 -6.58 23.12 4.22
C THR A 61 -5.19 22.91 3.63
N VAL A 62 -5.15 22.43 2.41
CA VAL A 62 -3.93 22.27 1.62
C VAL A 62 -3.86 23.39 0.61
N SER A 63 -2.84 24.23 0.70
CA SER A 63 -2.65 25.43 -0.12
C SER A 63 -1.37 25.32 -0.98
N HIS A 64 -1.15 26.32 -1.86
CA HIS A 64 -0.02 26.38 -2.76
C HIS A 64 0.04 25.23 -3.77
N VAL A 65 -1.13 24.84 -4.24
CA VAL A 65 -1.31 23.81 -5.26
C VAL A 65 -1.86 24.41 -6.54
N THR A 66 -1.57 23.76 -7.64
CA THR A 66 -2.18 24.04 -8.94
C THR A 66 -2.30 22.73 -9.71
N ALA A 67 -2.87 22.77 -10.90
CA ALA A 67 -2.96 21.58 -11.73
C ALA A 67 -2.78 21.92 -13.21
N VAL A 68 -2.35 20.93 -13.97
CA VAL A 68 -2.26 20.98 -15.44
C VAL A 68 -2.78 19.68 -16.03
N ASN A 69 -3.30 19.73 -17.25
CA ASN A 69 -3.67 18.51 -17.97
C ASN A 69 -2.40 17.69 -18.26
N SER A 70 -2.41 16.41 -17.95
CA SER A 70 -1.26 15.51 -18.10
C SER A 70 -0.82 15.30 -19.56
N ALA A 71 -1.65 15.65 -20.53
CA ALA A 71 -1.33 15.62 -21.96
C ALA A 71 -0.82 16.97 -22.51
N SER A 72 -0.74 18.01 -21.67
CA SER A 72 -0.39 19.37 -22.11
C SER A 72 1.12 19.62 -22.16
N GLU A 73 1.53 20.56 -23.04
CA GLU A 73 2.92 21.05 -23.05
C GLU A 73 3.29 21.80 -21.77
N ALA A 74 2.31 22.38 -21.06
CA ALA A 74 2.52 23.01 -19.77
C ALA A 74 3.10 22.06 -18.73
N LEU A 75 2.74 20.77 -18.77
CA LEU A 75 3.32 19.75 -17.92
C LEU A 75 4.82 19.54 -18.22
N ILE A 76 5.18 19.51 -19.50
CA ILE A 76 6.59 19.36 -19.91
C ILE A 76 7.42 20.54 -19.39
N GLU A 77 6.92 21.77 -19.51
CA GLU A 77 7.58 22.96 -18.96
C GLU A 77 7.76 22.88 -17.43
N ARG A 78 6.81 22.27 -16.72
CA ARG A 78 6.93 22.02 -15.28
C ARG A 78 8.03 21.00 -14.97
N ILE A 79 8.10 19.89 -15.69
CA ILE A 79 9.11 18.84 -15.48
C ILE A 79 10.53 19.38 -15.74
N ILE A 80 10.72 20.29 -16.70
CA ILE A 80 12.02 20.94 -16.94
C ILE A 80 12.57 21.59 -15.68
N LYS A 81 11.72 22.16 -14.83
CA LYS A 81 12.11 23.01 -13.70
C LYS A 81 11.85 22.39 -12.32
N THR A 82 11.16 21.24 -12.25
CA THR A 82 10.75 20.63 -10.98
C THR A 82 11.92 20.00 -10.22
N ASP A 83 11.80 19.96 -8.90
CA ASP A 83 12.76 19.31 -8.01
C ASP A 83 12.40 17.86 -7.71
N LEU A 84 11.10 17.52 -7.82
CA LEU A 84 10.56 16.22 -7.46
C LEU A 84 9.38 15.85 -8.37
N VAL A 85 9.31 14.58 -8.76
CA VAL A 85 8.15 13.99 -9.44
C VAL A 85 7.64 12.84 -8.59
N THR A 86 6.34 12.83 -8.29
CA THR A 86 5.67 11.75 -7.57
C THR A 86 4.45 11.29 -8.32
N THR A 87 3.98 10.06 -8.06
CA THR A 87 2.80 9.50 -8.74
C THR A 87 1.83 8.83 -7.75
N ALA A 88 0.55 8.93 -8.02
CA ALA A 88 -0.52 8.14 -7.41
C ALA A 88 -1.65 7.96 -8.43
N VAL A 89 -1.37 7.21 -9.48
CA VAL A 89 -2.25 7.01 -10.65
C VAL A 89 -2.80 5.59 -10.75
N GLY A 90 -2.31 4.68 -9.93
CA GLY A 90 -2.53 3.24 -10.03
C GLY A 90 -1.46 2.52 -10.87
N PRO A 91 -1.12 1.26 -10.53
CA PRO A 91 -0.01 0.52 -11.16
C PRO A 91 -0.13 0.41 -12.68
N THR A 92 -1.33 0.23 -13.22
CA THR A 92 -1.58 0.09 -14.66
C THR A 92 -1.38 1.37 -15.46
N VAL A 93 -1.47 2.54 -14.81
CA VAL A 93 -1.31 3.85 -15.45
C VAL A 93 0.15 4.29 -15.50
N LEU A 94 1.04 3.67 -14.71
CA LEU A 94 2.46 3.97 -14.72
C LEU A 94 3.09 3.85 -16.12
N ASP A 95 2.72 2.82 -16.86
CA ASP A 95 3.23 2.59 -18.22
C ASP A 95 2.79 3.72 -19.18
N ILE A 96 1.58 4.26 -18.97
CA ILE A 96 1.04 5.35 -19.79
C ILE A 96 1.78 6.66 -19.54
N ILE A 97 1.99 7.02 -18.27
CA ILE A 97 2.68 8.27 -17.93
C ILE A 97 4.19 8.22 -18.16
N ALA A 98 4.77 7.03 -18.29
CA ALA A 98 6.20 6.86 -18.57
C ALA A 98 6.65 7.62 -19.82
N LYS A 99 5.84 7.60 -20.87
CA LYS A 99 6.11 8.36 -22.11
C LYS A 99 6.16 9.88 -21.89
N THR A 100 5.23 10.39 -21.08
CA THR A 100 5.19 11.83 -20.74
C THR A 100 6.38 12.21 -19.87
N ILE A 101 6.74 11.39 -18.89
CA ILE A 101 7.91 11.60 -18.04
C ILE A 101 9.19 11.60 -18.90
N ALA A 102 9.33 10.63 -19.82
CA ALA A 102 10.48 10.58 -20.73
C ALA A 102 10.59 11.84 -21.59
N LYS A 103 9.47 12.32 -22.18
CA LYS A 103 9.44 13.59 -22.92
C LYS A 103 9.88 14.77 -22.05
N GLY A 104 9.42 14.82 -20.80
CA GLY A 104 9.83 15.83 -19.84
C GLY A 104 11.32 15.77 -19.49
N LEU A 105 11.91 14.59 -19.33
CA LEU A 105 13.34 14.39 -19.10
C LEU A 105 14.16 14.82 -20.31
N SER A 106 13.79 14.40 -21.52
CA SER A 106 14.46 14.82 -22.77
C SER A 106 14.46 16.35 -22.88
N ALA A 107 13.33 17.00 -22.63
CA ALA A 107 13.23 18.47 -22.66
C ALA A 107 14.11 19.14 -21.57
N ARG A 108 14.15 18.54 -20.36
CA ARG A 108 14.98 19.01 -19.24
C ARG A 108 16.46 18.92 -19.59
N PHE A 109 16.93 17.84 -20.20
CA PHE A 109 18.32 17.69 -20.65
C PHE A 109 18.64 18.62 -21.77
N ALA A 110 17.76 18.76 -22.76
CA ALA A 110 17.92 19.73 -23.87
C ALA A 110 17.98 21.17 -23.39
N ALA A 111 17.30 21.52 -22.31
CA ALA A 111 17.37 22.84 -21.67
C ALA A 111 18.66 23.05 -20.85
N GLY A 112 19.54 22.07 -20.76
CA GLY A 112 20.78 22.14 -20.00
C GLY A 112 20.59 22.12 -18.47
N ASN A 113 19.47 21.67 -17.97
CA ASN A 113 19.26 21.56 -16.53
C ASN A 113 19.98 20.32 -15.97
N THR A 114 21.04 20.57 -15.20
CA THR A 114 21.90 19.56 -14.56
C THR A 114 21.59 19.35 -13.08
N GLN A 115 20.52 19.98 -12.55
CA GLN A 115 20.13 19.79 -11.17
C GLN A 115 19.54 18.39 -10.97
N PRO A 116 19.83 17.72 -9.84
CA PRO A 116 19.24 16.44 -9.54
C PRO A 116 17.71 16.49 -9.53
N LEU A 117 17.08 15.45 -10.05
CA LEU A 117 15.64 15.23 -9.99
C LEU A 117 15.38 13.86 -9.39
N ASN A 118 14.43 13.76 -8.45
CA ASN A 118 14.01 12.48 -7.93
C ASN A 118 12.57 12.17 -8.37
N ILE A 119 12.33 10.93 -8.76
CA ILE A 119 11.02 10.41 -9.18
C ILE A 119 10.64 9.29 -8.24
N ILE A 120 9.46 9.38 -7.63
CA ILE A 120 8.95 8.43 -6.64
C ILE A 120 7.54 7.99 -7.04
N ALA A 121 7.39 6.73 -7.47
CA ALA A 121 6.07 6.14 -7.66
C ALA A 121 5.48 5.74 -6.30
N CYS A 122 4.36 6.37 -5.93
CA CYS A 122 3.65 6.14 -4.68
C CYS A 122 2.41 5.27 -4.95
N GLU A 123 2.67 4.05 -5.41
CA GLU A 123 1.66 3.11 -5.86
C GLU A 123 1.62 1.87 -4.94
N ASN A 124 0.46 1.20 -4.89
CA ASN A 124 0.36 -0.10 -4.22
C ASN A 124 1.01 -1.21 -5.06
N MET A 125 2.30 -1.09 -5.26
CA MET A 125 3.11 -1.96 -6.11
C MET A 125 4.53 -2.07 -5.54
N VAL A 126 5.04 -3.29 -5.43
CA VAL A 126 6.43 -3.54 -5.02
C VAL A 126 7.36 -3.07 -6.14
N ARG A 127 8.34 -2.23 -5.78
CA ARG A 127 9.30 -1.64 -6.73
C ARG A 127 8.65 -0.90 -7.92
N GLY A 128 7.59 -0.15 -7.64
CA GLY A 128 6.85 0.58 -8.66
C GLY A 128 7.70 1.59 -9.40
N THR A 129 8.63 2.26 -8.73
CA THR A 129 9.52 3.24 -9.37
C THR A 129 10.60 2.57 -10.22
N THR A 130 11.12 1.43 -9.79
CA THR A 130 12.02 0.61 -10.64
C THR A 130 11.31 0.17 -11.92
N HIS A 131 10.05 -0.27 -11.82
CA HIS A 131 9.24 -0.57 -13.00
C HIS A 131 9.05 0.67 -13.88
N LEU A 132 8.67 1.81 -13.30
CA LEU A 132 8.51 3.07 -14.03
C LEU A 132 9.79 3.47 -14.76
N LYS A 133 10.98 3.35 -14.13
CA LYS A 133 12.28 3.59 -14.77
C LYS A 133 12.43 2.76 -16.03
N GLN A 134 12.13 1.46 -15.96
CA GLN A 134 12.24 0.57 -17.13
C GLN A 134 11.34 1.03 -18.28
N GLN A 135 10.12 1.48 -17.98
CA GLN A 135 9.20 1.99 -18.99
C GLN A 135 9.67 3.34 -19.57
N VAL A 136 10.13 4.26 -18.73
CA VAL A 136 10.66 5.57 -19.16
C VAL A 136 11.86 5.40 -20.10
N TYR A 137 12.77 4.49 -19.77
CA TYR A 137 13.99 4.26 -20.54
C TYR A 137 13.74 3.77 -21.96
N GLN A 138 12.59 3.12 -22.22
CA GLN A 138 12.20 2.70 -23.57
C GLN A 138 11.99 3.89 -24.53
N PHE A 139 11.74 5.07 -24.00
CA PHE A 139 11.50 6.31 -24.77
C PHE A 139 12.70 7.28 -24.77
N LEU A 140 13.80 6.92 -24.11
CA LEU A 140 15.03 7.72 -24.06
C LEU A 140 16.11 7.18 -24.99
N THR A 141 16.88 8.07 -25.62
CA THR A 141 18.09 7.67 -26.32
C THR A 141 19.16 7.17 -25.36
N THR A 142 20.21 6.53 -25.87
CA THR A 142 21.32 6.03 -25.04
C THR A 142 22.00 7.17 -24.28
N GLU A 143 22.20 8.32 -24.89
CA GLU A 143 22.77 9.52 -24.28
C GLU A 143 21.87 10.06 -23.16
N GLU A 144 20.55 10.12 -23.41
CA GLU A 144 19.57 10.55 -22.40
C GLU A 144 19.49 9.57 -21.22
N GLN A 145 19.60 8.27 -21.45
CA GLN A 145 19.68 7.26 -20.39
C GLN A 145 20.91 7.47 -19.51
N GLN A 146 22.08 7.75 -20.11
CA GLN A 146 23.29 8.07 -19.36
C GLN A 146 23.13 9.34 -18.52
N GLN A 147 22.50 10.38 -19.07
CA GLN A 147 22.19 11.60 -18.34
C GLN A 147 21.22 11.32 -17.19
N ALA A 148 20.18 10.51 -17.42
CA ALA A 148 19.23 10.11 -16.41
C ALA A 148 19.91 9.29 -15.29
N ASP A 149 20.81 8.37 -15.60
CA ASP A 149 21.56 7.61 -14.59
C ASP A 149 22.45 8.50 -13.72
N ALA A 150 22.93 9.61 -14.24
CA ALA A 150 23.74 10.58 -13.50
C ALA A 150 22.89 11.53 -12.65
N LEU A 151 21.76 12.02 -13.16
CA LEU A 151 21.02 13.17 -12.63
C LEU A 151 19.65 12.83 -12.03
N VAL A 152 19.07 11.67 -12.34
CA VAL A 152 17.72 11.31 -11.93
C VAL A 152 17.75 10.14 -10.96
N GLY A 153 17.20 10.34 -9.76
CA GLY A 153 16.94 9.28 -8.81
C GLY A 153 15.55 8.67 -9.08
N PHE A 154 15.51 7.39 -9.36
CA PHE A 154 14.27 6.62 -9.39
C PHE A 154 14.16 5.88 -8.08
N VAL A 155 13.33 6.41 -7.17
CA VAL A 155 13.28 6.01 -5.76
C VAL A 155 12.07 5.13 -5.50
N ASP A 156 12.29 3.87 -5.16
CA ASP A 156 11.22 2.97 -4.76
C ASP A 156 10.64 3.39 -3.41
N SER A 157 9.35 3.16 -3.24
CA SER A 157 8.64 3.47 -2.01
C SER A 157 7.62 2.41 -1.64
N ALA A 158 7.29 2.37 -0.35
CA ALA A 158 6.14 1.65 0.18
C ALA A 158 5.16 2.68 0.76
N VAL A 159 3.90 2.60 0.36
CA VAL A 159 2.85 3.52 0.79
C VAL A 159 1.68 2.77 1.41
N ASP A 160 1.07 3.39 2.42
CA ASP A 160 -0.14 2.87 3.04
C ASP A 160 -0.99 4.00 3.62
N ARG A 161 -2.14 4.22 3.03
CA ARG A 161 -3.22 5.07 3.55
C ARG A 161 -4.53 4.68 2.89
N ILE A 162 -5.59 4.52 3.68
CA ILE A 162 -6.93 4.30 3.16
C ILE A 162 -7.60 5.65 2.93
N VAL A 163 -8.24 5.79 1.77
CA VAL A 163 -9.21 6.83 1.46
C VAL A 163 -10.58 6.19 1.51
N PRO A 164 -11.39 6.46 2.55
CA PRO A 164 -12.71 5.88 2.66
C PRO A 164 -13.60 6.29 1.48
N PRO A 165 -14.53 5.44 1.04
CA PRO A 165 -15.51 5.84 0.05
C PRO A 165 -16.34 7.02 0.58
N LEU A 166 -16.68 7.95 -0.29
CA LEU A 166 -17.54 9.09 0.04
C LEU A 166 -18.90 8.58 0.52
N GLN A 167 -19.26 8.90 1.76
CA GLN A 167 -20.55 8.51 2.35
C GLN A 167 -21.71 9.44 1.94
N ALA A 168 -21.40 10.62 1.44
CA ALA A 168 -22.37 11.58 0.88
C ALA A 168 -21.68 12.42 -0.20
N ALA A 169 -22.49 13.03 -1.08
CA ALA A 169 -21.99 14.04 -2.00
C ALA A 169 -21.49 15.24 -1.16
N ASN A 170 -20.20 15.54 -1.27
CA ASN A 170 -19.63 16.73 -0.69
C ASN A 170 -20.06 17.94 -1.54
N ASP A 171 -20.40 19.05 -0.89
CA ASP A 171 -20.70 20.33 -1.56
C ASP A 171 -19.45 20.88 -2.29
N ASP A 172 -18.25 20.52 -1.80
CA ASP A 172 -16.96 20.86 -2.43
C ASP A 172 -16.38 19.62 -3.14
N PRO A 173 -16.33 19.60 -4.48
CA PRO A 173 -15.78 18.45 -5.24
C PRO A 173 -14.28 18.27 -5.07
N LEU A 174 -13.55 19.26 -4.53
CA LEU A 174 -12.12 19.13 -4.22
C LEU A 174 -11.86 18.55 -2.84
N GLU A 175 -12.84 18.51 -1.94
CA GLU A 175 -12.66 17.92 -0.60
C GLU A 175 -12.38 16.43 -0.68
N VAL A 176 -11.42 15.97 0.12
CA VAL A 176 -11.03 14.57 0.23
C VAL A 176 -11.13 14.13 1.69
N THR A 177 -11.65 12.93 1.93
CA THR A 177 -11.61 12.29 3.25
C THR A 177 -10.53 11.22 3.25
N VAL A 178 -9.69 11.22 4.29
CA VAL A 178 -8.62 10.24 4.50
C VAL A 178 -8.62 9.75 5.94
N GLU A 179 -8.10 8.55 6.17
CA GLU A 179 -7.84 8.09 7.53
C GLU A 179 -6.67 8.85 8.18
N SER A 180 -6.62 8.83 9.52
CA SER A 180 -5.51 9.44 10.29
C SER A 180 -4.17 8.72 10.11
N PHE A 181 -4.19 7.41 9.84
CA PHE A 181 -2.99 6.64 9.56
C PHE A 181 -2.43 6.97 8.18
N SER A 182 -1.12 7.13 8.09
CA SER A 182 -0.39 7.20 6.83
C SER A 182 1.02 6.66 6.99
N GLU A 183 1.54 6.02 5.96
CA GLU A 183 2.92 5.54 5.91
C GLU A 183 3.48 5.74 4.50
N TRP A 184 4.61 6.42 4.42
CA TRP A 184 5.37 6.61 3.19
C TRP A 184 6.84 6.39 3.49
N ILE A 185 7.38 5.27 3.00
CA ILE A 185 8.76 4.85 3.24
C ILE A 185 9.48 4.80 1.90
N VAL A 186 10.66 5.40 1.83
CA VAL A 186 11.46 5.52 0.61
C VAL A 186 12.85 4.91 0.77
N ASP A 187 13.37 4.34 -0.31
CA ASP A 187 14.74 3.82 -0.37
C ASP A 187 15.72 4.99 -0.49
N GLU A 188 16.42 5.30 0.60
CA GLU A 188 17.34 6.44 0.66
C GLU A 188 18.55 6.31 -0.27
N GLN A 189 18.92 5.09 -0.66
CA GLN A 189 20.09 4.83 -1.51
C GLN A 189 19.85 5.18 -2.99
N GLN A 190 18.58 5.31 -3.40
CA GLN A 190 18.22 5.59 -4.79
C GLN A 190 18.08 7.09 -5.10
N PHE A 191 18.16 7.96 -4.10
CA PHE A 191 18.12 9.42 -4.34
C PHE A 191 19.35 9.94 -5.05
N LYS A 192 19.16 10.98 -5.83
CA LYS A 192 20.21 11.84 -6.38
C LYS A 192 20.18 13.20 -5.68
N GLY A 193 21.35 13.70 -5.29
CA GLY A 193 21.45 14.96 -4.54
C GLY A 193 20.88 14.87 -3.12
N GLU A 194 20.38 15.99 -2.64
CA GLU A 194 19.82 16.10 -1.29
C GLU A 194 18.44 15.46 -1.19
N ILE A 195 18.22 14.65 -0.16
CA ILE A 195 16.91 14.07 0.14
C ILE A 195 16.02 15.15 0.78
N PRO A 196 14.84 15.46 0.23
CA PRO A 196 13.96 16.46 0.81
C PRO A 196 13.46 16.04 2.19
N GLN A 197 13.39 16.99 3.12
CA GLN A 197 12.79 16.77 4.44
C GLN A 197 11.26 16.96 4.32
N ILE A 198 10.55 15.87 4.43
CA ILE A 198 9.09 15.83 4.34
C ILE A 198 8.58 15.08 5.56
N GLU A 199 7.81 15.75 6.42
CA GLU A 199 7.17 15.08 7.55
C GLU A 199 6.20 14.01 7.03
N GLY A 200 6.29 12.79 7.57
CA GLY A 200 5.52 11.64 7.12
C GLY A 200 6.19 10.83 5.98
N MET A 201 7.33 11.25 5.47
CA MET A 201 8.19 10.44 4.60
C MET A 201 9.37 9.88 5.41
N GLU A 202 9.41 8.57 5.59
CA GLU A 202 10.48 7.87 6.29
C GLU A 202 11.50 7.32 5.29
N LYS A 203 12.79 7.36 5.67
CA LYS A 203 13.90 6.85 4.85
C LYS A 203 14.38 5.53 5.39
N THR A 204 14.76 4.63 4.51
CA THR A 204 15.36 3.35 4.87
C THR A 204 16.42 2.94 3.87
N ASP A 205 17.41 2.18 4.33
CA ASP A 205 18.38 1.48 3.48
C ASP A 205 17.93 0.05 3.12
N ASN A 206 16.78 -0.39 3.63
CA ASN A 206 16.19 -1.70 3.36
C ASN A 206 14.67 -1.62 3.19
N LEU A 207 14.23 -1.11 2.04
CA LEU A 207 12.80 -0.95 1.76
C LEU A 207 12.04 -2.29 1.78
N MET A 208 12.68 -3.38 1.35
CA MET A 208 12.02 -4.69 1.29
C MET A 208 11.64 -5.23 2.68
N ALA A 209 12.39 -4.86 3.73
CA ALA A 209 12.00 -5.17 5.11
C ALA A 209 10.65 -4.54 5.47
N PHE A 210 10.39 -3.31 5.05
CA PHE A 210 9.12 -2.61 5.31
C PHE A 210 7.98 -3.12 4.41
N VAL A 211 8.26 -3.52 3.18
CA VAL A 211 7.30 -4.22 2.32
C VAL A 211 6.84 -5.52 2.99
N GLU A 212 7.77 -6.30 3.53
CA GLU A 212 7.47 -7.54 4.25
C GLU A 212 6.78 -7.26 5.59
N ARG A 213 7.12 -6.17 6.30
CA ARG A 213 6.41 -5.73 7.51
C ARG A 213 4.94 -5.45 7.23
N LYS A 214 4.62 -4.75 6.16
CA LYS A 214 3.23 -4.50 5.74
C LYS A 214 2.50 -5.81 5.45
N LEU A 215 3.13 -6.72 4.72
CA LEU A 215 2.54 -8.02 4.39
C LEU A 215 2.26 -8.85 5.65
N PHE A 216 3.23 -8.96 6.56
CA PHE A 216 3.16 -9.79 7.76
C PHE A 216 2.30 -9.21 8.88
N THR A 217 2.15 -7.89 8.93
CA THR A 217 1.43 -7.22 10.02
C THR A 217 0.04 -6.79 9.55
N LEU A 218 -0.04 -5.81 8.65
CA LEU A 218 -1.32 -5.28 8.17
C LEU A 218 -2.11 -6.35 7.41
N ASN A 219 -1.51 -6.92 6.35
CA ASN A 219 -2.23 -7.82 5.47
C ASN A 219 -2.61 -9.14 6.17
N THR A 220 -1.72 -9.68 7.00
CA THR A 220 -1.99 -10.86 7.82
C THR A 220 -3.09 -10.58 8.83
N GLY A 221 -2.96 -9.51 9.62
CA GLY A 221 -3.95 -9.14 10.62
C GLY A 221 -5.33 -8.86 10.02
N HIS A 222 -5.39 -8.14 8.91
CA HIS A 222 -6.62 -7.82 8.20
C HIS A 222 -7.34 -9.08 7.70
N CYS A 223 -6.60 -9.98 7.08
CA CYS A 223 -7.09 -11.24 6.55
C CYS A 223 -7.59 -12.18 7.66
N VAL A 224 -6.84 -12.33 8.75
CA VAL A 224 -7.23 -13.15 9.90
C VAL A 224 -8.48 -12.57 10.56
N THR A 225 -8.58 -11.25 10.71
CA THR A 225 -9.78 -10.57 11.22
C THR A 225 -11.00 -10.90 10.37
N ALA A 226 -10.86 -10.85 9.03
CA ALA A 226 -11.95 -11.15 8.11
C ALA A 226 -12.44 -12.59 8.25
N TYR A 227 -11.54 -13.57 8.25
CA TYR A 227 -11.93 -14.98 8.29
C TYR A 227 -12.51 -15.40 9.65
N LEU A 228 -11.93 -14.94 10.76
CA LEU A 228 -12.51 -15.17 12.08
C LEU A 228 -13.84 -14.44 12.25
N GLY A 229 -13.96 -13.23 11.68
CA GLY A 229 -15.21 -12.45 11.65
C GLY A 229 -16.32 -13.17 10.89
N CYS A 230 -16.01 -13.71 9.69
CA CYS A 230 -16.95 -14.51 8.90
C CYS A 230 -17.47 -15.72 9.68
N LEU A 231 -16.59 -16.44 10.37
CA LEU A 231 -16.99 -17.62 11.17
C LEU A 231 -17.96 -17.26 12.31
N LYS A 232 -17.82 -16.06 12.90
CA LYS A 232 -18.73 -15.59 13.96
C LYS A 232 -19.92 -14.79 13.44
N GLY A 233 -20.09 -14.64 12.14
CA GLY A 233 -21.20 -13.92 11.53
C GLY A 233 -21.12 -12.41 11.61
N HIS A 234 -19.93 -11.84 11.88
CA HIS A 234 -19.69 -10.40 11.76
C HIS A 234 -19.71 -9.97 10.30
N ARG A 235 -20.19 -8.76 10.05
CA ARG A 235 -20.32 -8.22 8.68
C ARG A 235 -19.16 -7.33 8.28
N THR A 236 -18.55 -6.64 9.24
CA THR A 236 -17.48 -5.67 9.00
C THR A 236 -16.21 -6.03 9.78
N ILE A 237 -15.09 -5.56 9.30
CA ILE A 237 -13.80 -5.68 10.00
C ILE A 237 -13.87 -5.02 11.38
N ARG A 238 -14.55 -3.88 11.48
CA ARG A 238 -14.74 -3.20 12.75
C ARG A 238 -15.51 -4.06 13.76
N GLU A 239 -16.65 -4.61 13.38
CA GLU A 239 -17.41 -5.52 14.26
C GLU A 239 -16.57 -6.71 14.72
N ALA A 240 -15.81 -7.30 13.79
CA ALA A 240 -14.94 -8.43 14.09
C ALA A 240 -13.81 -8.05 15.07
N ILE A 241 -13.12 -6.93 14.88
CA ILE A 241 -12.01 -6.54 15.74
C ILE A 241 -12.46 -5.99 17.10
N GLU A 242 -13.70 -5.49 17.21
CA GLU A 242 -14.32 -5.10 18.47
C GLU A 242 -14.76 -6.31 19.31
N ASP A 243 -14.86 -7.52 18.73
CA ASP A 243 -15.04 -8.77 19.49
C ASP A 243 -13.74 -9.08 20.26
N PRO A 244 -13.78 -9.11 21.62
CA PRO A 244 -12.56 -9.30 22.42
C PRO A 244 -11.79 -10.58 22.12
N SER A 245 -12.49 -11.65 21.78
CA SER A 245 -11.89 -12.94 21.44
C SER A 245 -11.15 -12.87 20.10
N ILE A 246 -11.75 -12.26 19.09
CA ILE A 246 -11.12 -12.07 17.79
C ILE A 246 -9.93 -11.11 17.92
N HIS A 247 -10.10 -9.99 18.63
CA HIS A 247 -9.03 -9.03 18.89
C HIS A 247 -7.77 -9.69 19.47
N ALA A 248 -7.94 -10.50 20.51
CA ALA A 248 -6.83 -11.20 21.15
C ALA A 248 -6.13 -12.18 20.20
N GLN A 249 -6.89 -12.92 19.39
CA GLN A 249 -6.36 -13.88 18.43
C GLN A 249 -5.61 -13.18 17.27
N VAL A 250 -6.18 -12.12 16.74
CA VAL A 250 -5.56 -11.32 15.65
C VAL A 250 -4.26 -10.67 16.14
N LYS A 251 -4.29 -10.05 17.32
CA LYS A 251 -3.09 -9.46 17.94
C LYS A 251 -1.99 -10.50 18.11
N GLN A 252 -2.33 -11.69 18.61
CA GLN A 252 -1.35 -12.77 18.78
C GLN A 252 -0.80 -13.26 17.43
N ALA A 253 -1.63 -13.42 16.38
CA ALA A 253 -1.16 -13.76 15.04
C ALA A 253 -0.20 -12.72 14.48
N MET A 254 -0.50 -11.42 14.68
CA MET A 254 0.41 -10.33 14.28
C MET A 254 1.72 -10.32 15.09
N GLN A 255 1.68 -10.72 16.36
CA GLN A 255 2.89 -10.88 17.18
C GLN A 255 3.72 -12.08 16.71
N GLU A 256 3.11 -13.20 16.38
CA GLU A 256 3.81 -14.38 15.83
C GLU A 256 4.52 -14.03 14.50
N SER A 257 3.83 -13.40 13.57
CA SER A 257 4.45 -12.94 12.32
C SER A 257 5.51 -11.84 12.55
N GLY A 258 5.30 -11.01 13.56
CA GLY A 258 6.24 -9.96 13.98
C GLY A 258 7.57 -10.49 14.49
N GLU A 259 7.57 -11.63 15.19
CA GLU A 259 8.81 -12.28 15.63
C GLU A 259 9.71 -12.68 14.44
N VAL A 260 9.11 -13.09 13.33
CA VAL A 260 9.87 -13.36 12.08
C VAL A 260 10.58 -12.09 11.59
N LEU A 261 9.89 -10.96 11.59
CA LEU A 261 10.46 -9.67 11.17
C LEU A 261 11.60 -9.22 12.07
N ILE A 262 11.41 -9.36 13.39
CA ILE A 262 12.45 -9.03 14.39
C ILE A 262 13.68 -9.90 14.16
N ARG A 263 13.50 -11.20 13.98
CA ARG A 263 14.58 -12.16 13.74
C ARG A 263 15.31 -11.90 12.42
N ARG A 264 14.55 -11.65 11.36
CA ARG A 264 15.10 -11.51 9.99
C ARG A 264 15.76 -10.17 9.74
N TYR A 265 15.16 -9.09 10.21
CA TYR A 265 15.57 -7.73 9.88
C TYR A 265 16.08 -6.90 11.07
N GLY A 266 15.99 -7.43 12.30
CA GLY A 266 16.40 -6.70 13.47
C GLY A 266 15.50 -5.52 13.84
N PHE A 267 14.20 -5.56 13.50
CA PHE A 267 13.26 -4.53 13.93
C PHE A 267 13.25 -4.41 15.47
N ASP A 268 13.17 -3.17 15.94
CA ASP A 268 12.98 -2.91 17.37
C ASP A 268 11.64 -3.46 17.85
N ARG A 269 11.68 -4.27 18.90
CA ARG A 269 10.50 -4.98 19.43
C ARG A 269 9.43 -4.02 19.94
N ALA A 270 9.82 -2.96 20.64
CA ALA A 270 8.88 -1.99 21.20
C ALA A 270 8.22 -1.17 20.09
N LEU A 271 9.00 -0.74 19.10
CA LEU A 271 8.45 -0.01 17.92
C LEU A 271 7.53 -0.89 17.10
N HIS A 272 7.87 -2.18 16.93
CA HIS A 272 6.99 -3.11 16.21
C HIS A 272 5.69 -3.38 16.97
N SER A 273 5.75 -3.54 18.30
CA SER A 273 4.54 -3.67 19.13
C SER A 273 3.64 -2.44 19.02
N ALA A 274 4.21 -1.23 19.04
CA ALA A 274 3.47 0.01 18.82
C ALA A 274 2.83 0.07 17.42
N TYR A 275 3.51 -0.43 16.40
CA TYR A 275 2.97 -0.54 15.04
C TYR A 275 1.76 -1.49 14.99
N ILE A 276 1.83 -2.65 15.65
CA ILE A 276 0.69 -3.59 15.76
C ILE A 276 -0.52 -2.88 16.39
N GLU A 277 -0.34 -2.15 17.48
CA GLU A 277 -1.44 -1.41 18.13
C GLU A 277 -2.06 -0.34 17.22
N LYS A 278 -1.23 0.37 16.44
CA LYS A 278 -1.74 1.32 15.43
C LYS A 278 -2.60 0.62 14.38
N ILE A 279 -2.19 -0.55 13.90
CA ILE A 279 -2.95 -1.32 12.90
C ILE A 279 -4.27 -1.82 13.51
N LEU A 280 -4.28 -2.33 14.73
CA LEU A 280 -5.49 -2.77 15.41
C LEU A 280 -6.48 -1.60 15.61
N SER A 281 -5.99 -0.43 16.00
CA SER A 281 -6.80 0.79 16.11
C SER A 281 -7.38 1.22 14.76
N ARG A 282 -6.62 1.04 13.68
CA ARG A 282 -7.07 1.32 12.31
C ARG A 282 -8.23 0.40 11.92
N PHE A 283 -8.18 -0.89 12.25
CA PHE A 283 -9.28 -1.82 11.99
C PHE A 283 -10.56 -1.43 12.76
N ALA A 284 -10.43 -0.83 13.92
CA ALA A 284 -11.55 -0.34 14.74
C ALA A 284 -12.04 1.08 14.34
N ASN A 285 -11.43 1.73 13.36
CA ASN A 285 -11.81 3.08 12.94
C ASN A 285 -13.25 3.11 12.41
N PRO A 286 -14.16 3.86 13.05
CA PRO A 286 -15.58 3.88 12.69
C PRO A 286 -15.90 4.47 11.32
N TYR A 287 -14.95 5.20 10.74
CA TYR A 287 -15.08 5.81 9.42
C TYR A 287 -14.58 4.91 8.28
N LEU A 288 -13.92 3.79 8.61
CA LEU A 288 -13.48 2.80 7.64
C LEU A 288 -14.49 1.65 7.61
N VAL A 289 -15.49 1.76 6.75
CA VAL A 289 -16.46 0.68 6.54
C VAL A 289 -15.86 -0.34 5.59
N ASP A 290 -15.39 -1.45 6.14
CA ASP A 290 -14.75 -2.53 5.38
C ASP A 290 -15.44 -3.86 5.68
N GLU A 291 -16.03 -4.48 4.66
CA GLU A 291 -16.76 -5.73 4.81
C GLU A 291 -15.80 -6.91 4.91
N VAL A 292 -16.11 -7.87 5.79
CA VAL A 292 -15.32 -9.09 5.94
C VAL A 292 -15.24 -9.88 4.64
N ASP A 293 -16.30 -9.91 3.83
CA ASP A 293 -16.31 -10.58 2.53
C ASP A 293 -15.40 -9.89 1.49
N ARG A 294 -15.33 -8.56 1.51
CA ARG A 294 -14.40 -7.83 0.66
C ARG A 294 -12.94 -8.14 1.00
N VAL A 295 -12.62 -8.19 2.29
CA VAL A 295 -11.28 -8.48 2.78
C VAL A 295 -10.93 -9.97 2.61
N GLY A 296 -11.90 -10.86 2.86
CA GLY A 296 -11.74 -12.31 2.75
C GLY A 296 -11.67 -12.85 1.32
N ARG A 297 -12.06 -12.04 0.32
CA ARG A 297 -12.09 -12.46 -1.09
C ARG A 297 -10.76 -13.03 -1.58
N GLN A 298 -10.84 -13.91 -2.59
CA GLN A 298 -9.69 -14.54 -3.23
C GLN A 298 -8.82 -15.36 -2.24
N PRO A 299 -9.40 -16.32 -1.52
CA PRO A 299 -8.69 -17.08 -0.50
C PRO A 299 -7.52 -17.90 -1.06
N LEU A 300 -7.60 -18.42 -2.29
CA LEU A 300 -6.51 -19.19 -2.90
C LEU A 300 -5.27 -18.34 -3.11
N ARG A 301 -5.44 -17.09 -3.55
CA ARG A 301 -4.31 -16.15 -3.64
C ARG A 301 -3.67 -15.93 -2.28
N LYS A 302 -4.47 -15.67 -1.24
CA LYS A 302 -4.00 -15.40 0.12
C LYS A 302 -3.35 -16.60 0.79
N LEU A 303 -3.70 -17.83 0.35
CA LEU A 303 -3.11 -19.09 0.77
C LEU A 303 -1.88 -19.48 -0.06
N SER A 304 -1.44 -18.68 -1.01
CA SER A 304 -0.20 -18.99 -1.75
C SER A 304 1.04 -18.82 -0.86
N ALA A 305 2.11 -19.54 -1.21
CA ALA A 305 3.34 -19.61 -0.41
C ALA A 305 4.00 -18.23 -0.14
N ASN A 306 3.80 -17.26 -1.04
CA ASN A 306 4.42 -15.94 -0.97
C ASN A 306 3.47 -14.85 -0.46
N ASP A 307 2.28 -15.21 0.00
CA ASP A 307 1.29 -14.24 0.48
C ASP A 307 1.15 -14.30 2.02
N ARG A 308 0.29 -13.46 2.53
CA ARG A 308 0.09 -13.00 3.93
C ARG A 308 -0.21 -14.05 4.98
N LEU A 309 -0.65 -15.24 4.62
CA LEU A 309 -0.91 -16.33 5.57
C LEU A 309 0.25 -17.32 5.64
N ILE A 310 0.74 -17.74 4.49
CA ILE A 310 1.73 -18.82 4.40
C ILE A 310 3.17 -18.29 4.53
N LYS A 311 3.49 -17.16 3.93
CA LYS A 311 4.85 -16.60 4.03
C LYS A 311 5.26 -16.31 5.49
N PRO A 312 4.42 -15.70 6.35
CA PRO A 312 4.72 -15.58 7.77
C PRO A 312 4.84 -16.93 8.49
N LEU A 313 3.96 -17.88 8.18
CA LEU A 313 4.04 -19.23 8.75
C LEU A 313 5.38 -19.91 8.42
N LEU A 314 5.79 -19.88 7.16
CA LEU A 314 7.09 -20.43 6.73
C LEU A 314 8.27 -19.74 7.47
N GLY A 315 8.17 -18.44 7.72
CA GLY A 315 9.14 -17.71 8.52
C GLY A 315 9.20 -18.19 9.97
N THR A 316 8.06 -18.52 10.60
CA THR A 316 8.05 -19.09 11.95
C THR A 316 8.68 -20.48 11.99
N ILE A 317 8.48 -21.29 10.97
CA ILE A 317 9.11 -22.60 10.84
C ILE A 317 10.63 -22.45 10.69
N GLU A 318 11.08 -21.56 9.81
CA GLU A 318 12.49 -21.27 9.56
C GLU A 318 13.25 -20.91 10.86
N TYR A 319 12.62 -20.11 11.73
CA TYR A 319 13.25 -19.65 12.98
C TYR A 319 12.79 -20.42 14.23
N SER A 320 12.03 -21.49 14.10
CA SER A 320 11.47 -22.29 15.20
C SER A 320 10.71 -21.43 16.22
N LEU A 321 9.81 -20.58 15.72
CA LEU A 321 8.98 -19.65 16.50
C LEU A 321 7.56 -20.19 16.71
N PRO A 322 6.85 -19.78 17.78
CA PRO A 322 5.45 -20.08 17.94
C PRO A 322 4.60 -19.58 16.79
N ASN A 323 3.58 -20.36 16.37
CA ASN A 323 2.74 -20.05 15.21
C ASN A 323 1.27 -20.49 15.35
N GLY A 324 0.82 -20.80 16.54
CA GLY A 324 -0.51 -21.38 16.78
C GLY A 324 -1.66 -20.52 16.26
N MET A 325 -1.58 -19.19 16.35
CA MET A 325 -2.61 -18.29 15.84
C MET A 325 -2.54 -18.10 14.33
N LEU A 326 -1.36 -18.14 13.73
CA LEU A 326 -1.22 -18.18 12.27
C LEU A 326 -1.85 -19.45 11.69
N LEU A 327 -1.61 -20.61 12.31
CA LEU A 327 -2.26 -21.88 11.93
C LEU A 327 -3.79 -21.78 12.04
N LYS A 328 -4.28 -21.15 13.10
CA LYS A 328 -5.72 -20.94 13.30
C LYS A 328 -6.32 -20.00 12.26
N GLY A 329 -5.62 -18.93 11.90
CA GLY A 329 -6.01 -18.02 10.83
C GLY A 329 -6.11 -18.72 9.46
N ILE A 330 -5.18 -19.64 9.17
CA ILE A 330 -5.20 -20.46 7.96
C ILE A 330 -6.40 -21.43 7.99
N ALA A 331 -6.65 -22.09 9.11
CA ALA A 331 -7.82 -22.95 9.27
C ALA A 331 -9.13 -22.18 9.05
N ALA A 332 -9.24 -20.97 9.57
CA ALA A 332 -10.38 -20.08 9.34
C ALA A 332 -10.53 -19.68 7.86
N ALA A 333 -9.41 -19.43 7.16
CA ALA A 333 -9.43 -19.17 5.72
C ALA A 333 -9.97 -20.35 4.91
N LEU A 334 -9.65 -21.58 5.31
CA LEU A 334 -10.17 -22.80 4.67
C LEU A 334 -11.68 -23.00 4.91
N LYS A 335 -12.25 -22.41 5.95
CA LYS A 335 -13.70 -22.43 6.23
C LYS A 335 -14.47 -21.34 5.45
N TYR A 336 -13.76 -20.37 4.83
CA TYR A 336 -14.41 -19.26 4.15
C TYR A 336 -15.27 -19.72 2.99
N ARG A 337 -16.53 -19.27 2.99
CA ARG A 337 -17.53 -19.58 1.96
C ARG A 337 -18.14 -18.30 1.42
N ASN A 338 -18.06 -18.14 0.12
CA ASN A 338 -18.72 -17.05 -0.60
C ASN A 338 -19.04 -17.53 -2.02
N SER A 339 -20.33 -17.70 -2.33
CA SER A 339 -20.78 -18.19 -3.63
C SER A 339 -20.49 -17.24 -4.79
N SER A 340 -20.25 -15.96 -4.50
CA SER A 340 -19.89 -14.95 -5.49
C SER A 340 -18.38 -14.86 -5.75
N ASP A 341 -17.57 -15.57 -4.98
CA ASP A 341 -16.10 -15.60 -5.13
C ASP A 341 -15.67 -16.93 -5.75
N PRO A 342 -15.24 -16.94 -7.03
CA PRO A 342 -14.81 -18.18 -7.71
C PRO A 342 -13.71 -18.94 -6.97
N GLN A 343 -12.79 -18.23 -6.31
CA GLN A 343 -11.73 -18.88 -5.55
C GLN A 343 -12.23 -19.53 -4.26
N ALA A 344 -13.23 -18.92 -3.59
CA ALA A 344 -13.87 -19.53 -2.42
C ALA A 344 -14.65 -20.79 -2.82
N VAL A 345 -15.35 -20.77 -3.96
CA VAL A 345 -16.05 -21.93 -4.51
C VAL A 345 -15.06 -23.05 -4.85
N GLU A 346 -13.99 -22.75 -5.57
CA GLU A 346 -12.95 -23.71 -5.92
C GLU A 346 -12.29 -24.33 -4.67
N LEU A 347 -11.97 -23.50 -3.67
CA LEU A 347 -11.41 -23.95 -2.40
C LEU A 347 -12.30 -25.01 -1.73
N GLN A 348 -13.61 -24.74 -1.61
CA GLN A 348 -14.55 -25.66 -0.99
C GLN A 348 -14.71 -26.96 -1.78
N GLN A 349 -14.78 -26.88 -3.11
CA GLN A 349 -14.84 -28.06 -3.98
C GLN A 349 -13.61 -28.96 -3.82
N ASN A 350 -12.42 -28.38 -3.71
CA ASN A 350 -11.20 -29.16 -3.50
C ASN A 350 -11.14 -29.81 -2.10
N ILE A 351 -11.57 -29.08 -1.06
CA ILE A 351 -11.65 -29.65 0.29
C ILE A 351 -12.62 -30.83 0.33
N GLU A 352 -13.78 -30.72 -0.31
CA GLU A 352 -14.78 -31.80 -0.39
C GLU A 352 -14.25 -33.01 -1.18
N LYS A 353 -13.49 -32.76 -2.24
CA LYS A 353 -12.99 -33.80 -3.15
C LYS A 353 -11.78 -34.56 -2.60
N GLU A 354 -10.81 -33.85 -2.04
CA GLU A 354 -9.48 -34.42 -1.71
C GLU A 354 -9.06 -34.19 -0.25
N GLY A 355 -9.89 -33.51 0.54
CA GLY A 355 -9.65 -33.23 1.96
C GLY A 355 -8.74 -32.01 2.21
N VAL A 356 -8.66 -31.62 3.47
CA VAL A 356 -7.98 -30.38 3.92
C VAL A 356 -6.48 -30.44 3.60
N ARG A 357 -5.77 -31.50 3.96
CA ARG A 357 -4.31 -31.57 3.81
C ARG A 357 -3.87 -31.58 2.36
N SER A 358 -4.58 -32.31 1.48
CA SER A 358 -4.28 -32.33 0.06
C SER A 358 -4.52 -30.97 -0.59
N THR A 359 -5.61 -30.29 -0.20
CA THR A 359 -5.91 -28.94 -0.65
C THR A 359 -4.86 -27.93 -0.17
N LEU A 360 -4.41 -28.03 1.10
CA LEU A 360 -3.29 -27.21 1.59
C LEU A 360 -2.03 -27.44 0.75
N ALA A 361 -1.63 -28.68 0.54
CA ALA A 361 -0.42 -28.99 -0.24
C ALA A 361 -0.49 -28.39 -1.65
N ARG A 362 -1.66 -28.43 -2.27
CA ARG A 362 -1.89 -27.88 -3.63
C ARG A 362 -1.63 -26.39 -3.72
N TYR A 363 -2.14 -25.60 -2.77
CA TYR A 363 -2.13 -24.14 -2.86
C TYR A 363 -1.03 -23.47 -2.06
N THR A 364 -0.58 -24.07 -0.97
CA THR A 364 0.34 -23.43 -0.02
C THR A 364 1.79 -23.86 -0.18
N GLY A 365 2.04 -25.02 -0.81
CA GLY A 365 3.35 -25.65 -0.86
C GLY A 365 3.75 -26.37 0.44
N LEU A 366 2.89 -26.41 1.47
CA LEU A 366 3.11 -27.24 2.66
C LEU A 366 2.94 -28.72 2.29
N ALA A 367 3.84 -29.58 2.77
CA ALA A 367 3.65 -31.01 2.59
C ALA A 367 2.39 -31.50 3.35
N ALA A 368 1.58 -32.36 2.72
CA ALA A 368 0.33 -32.84 3.31
C ALA A 368 0.52 -33.63 4.62
N ASP A 369 1.69 -34.19 4.81
CA ASP A 369 2.11 -34.94 6.01
C ASP A 369 2.91 -34.08 7.01
N SER A 370 3.11 -32.79 6.74
CA SER A 370 3.78 -31.87 7.67
C SER A 370 3.01 -31.71 8.99
N ILE A 371 3.72 -31.39 10.04
CA ILE A 371 3.13 -31.12 11.36
C ILE A 371 2.12 -29.99 11.26
N GLU A 372 2.47 -28.94 10.53
CA GLU A 372 1.62 -27.76 10.33
C GLU A 372 0.32 -28.12 9.61
N ALA A 373 0.38 -28.92 8.56
CA ALA A 373 -0.81 -29.37 7.82
C ALA A 373 -1.74 -30.22 8.71
N GLN A 374 -1.19 -31.08 9.55
CA GLN A 374 -1.94 -31.86 10.52
C GLN A 374 -2.61 -30.98 11.59
N GLN A 375 -1.89 -29.98 12.09
CA GLN A 375 -2.41 -29.03 13.08
C GLN A 375 -3.51 -28.15 12.48
N ILE A 376 -3.33 -27.66 11.24
CA ILE A 376 -4.35 -26.88 10.53
C ILE A 376 -5.62 -27.73 10.34
N GLU A 377 -5.50 -28.99 9.92
CA GLU A 377 -6.64 -29.89 9.77
C GLU A 377 -7.38 -30.11 11.09
N ALA A 378 -6.64 -30.33 12.19
CA ALA A 378 -7.24 -30.48 13.52
C ALA A 378 -8.01 -29.21 13.95
N LEU A 379 -7.42 -28.02 13.72
CA LEU A 379 -8.09 -26.74 13.99
C LEU A 379 -9.32 -26.54 13.09
N TYR A 380 -9.22 -26.88 11.82
CA TYR A 380 -10.34 -26.83 10.87
C TYR A 380 -11.52 -27.68 11.34
N GLN A 381 -11.27 -28.90 11.86
CA GLN A 381 -12.30 -29.80 12.37
C GLN A 381 -12.96 -29.30 13.66
N GLN A 382 -12.25 -28.48 14.46
CA GLN A 382 -12.76 -27.88 15.69
C GLN A 382 -13.57 -26.61 15.48
N MET A 383 -13.50 -26.00 14.29
CA MET A 383 -14.23 -24.79 13.93
C MET A 383 -15.59 -25.18 13.35
N ASP A 384 -16.67 -24.80 14.01
CA ASP A 384 -18.06 -25.00 13.54
C ASP A 384 -18.45 -23.94 12.49
#